data_140e9d3d3310c97d9b29697740bc4470
#
_entry.id   140e9d3d3310c97d9b29697740bc4470
#
_cell.length_a   1.000
_cell.length_b   1.000
_cell.length_c   1.000
_cell.angle_alpha   90.00
_cell.angle_beta   90.00
_cell.angle_gamma   90.00
#
_symmetry.space_group_name_H-M   'P 1'
#
loop_
_entity.id
_entity.type
_entity.pdbx_description
1 polymer ?
#
loop_
_entity_poly.entity_id
_entity_poly.type
_entity_poly.pdbx_seq_one_letter_code
_entity_poly.pdbx_strand_id
1 'polypeptide(L)'
;QGVKAITGSCGFLALYQSILVNAVQIPVFSSSLIQVPLAYQMTGQKVGVITADATVLNSHYLKAVGADHVPVAIAGLQDSEEFASVILHNERNDMDLELVVEELLTVVRQLLENNPDIGALVLECTDLPPYAHRLQAEFGLPIFDLTTLACMANDVVQRQPFKGFM
;
A
#
# COMPACT_ATOMS: atom_id res chain seq x y z
N GLN A 1 8.70 -9.56 -25.99
CA GLN A 1 7.57 -10.25 -25.34
C GLN A 1 6.41 -9.30 -24.99
N GLY A 2 6.52 -7.99 -25.27
CA GLY A 2 5.43 -7.02 -25.16
C GLY A 2 5.11 -6.53 -23.74
N VAL A 3 5.89 -6.91 -22.72
CA VAL A 3 5.77 -6.36 -21.35
C VAL A 3 6.14 -4.89 -21.37
N LYS A 4 5.29 -4.02 -20.80
CA LYS A 4 5.45 -2.57 -20.83
C LYS A 4 5.78 -1.94 -19.48
N ALA A 5 5.48 -2.63 -18.40
CA ALA A 5 5.83 -2.25 -17.03
C ALA A 5 5.97 -3.49 -16.14
N ILE A 6 6.60 -3.33 -15.00
CA ILE A 6 6.74 -4.35 -13.97
C ILE A 6 6.16 -3.78 -12.67
N THR A 7 5.28 -4.55 -11.99
CA THR A 7 4.84 -4.25 -10.64
C THR A 7 5.31 -5.34 -9.69
N GLY A 8 5.56 -4.98 -8.43
CA GLY A 8 5.87 -5.94 -7.39
C GLY A 8 4.60 -6.49 -6.72
N SER A 9 4.68 -7.71 -6.20
CA SER A 9 3.61 -8.34 -5.41
C SER A 9 3.93 -8.40 -3.91
N CYS A 10 4.90 -7.64 -3.43
CA CYS A 10 5.25 -7.53 -2.02
C CYS A 10 5.76 -6.11 -1.75
N GLY A 11 5.21 -5.45 -0.76
CA GLY A 11 5.58 -4.07 -0.43
C GLY A 11 7.06 -3.93 -0.06
N PHE A 12 7.65 -4.96 0.54
CA PHE A 12 9.07 -4.98 0.88
C PHE A 12 10.02 -4.96 -0.33
N LEU A 13 9.52 -5.21 -1.55
CA LEU A 13 10.29 -4.98 -2.77
C LEU A 13 10.69 -3.51 -2.98
N ALA A 14 10.13 -2.59 -2.20
CA ALA A 14 10.56 -1.19 -2.17
C ALA A 14 12.09 -1.03 -2.06
N LEU A 15 12.76 -1.84 -1.24
CA LEU A 15 14.23 -1.81 -1.08
C LEU A 15 15.00 -2.02 -2.39
N TYR A 16 14.39 -2.71 -3.34
CA TYR A 16 15.02 -3.06 -4.62
C TYR A 16 14.62 -2.13 -5.76
N GLN A 17 13.82 -1.09 -5.50
CA GLN A 17 13.30 -0.19 -6.53
C GLN A 17 14.41 0.32 -7.47
N SER A 18 15.48 0.88 -6.94
CA SER A 18 16.58 1.43 -7.76
C SER A 18 17.34 0.35 -8.54
N ILE A 19 17.54 -0.82 -7.94
CA ILE A 19 18.22 -1.96 -8.59
C ILE A 19 17.38 -2.46 -9.76
N LEU A 20 16.07 -2.63 -9.56
CA LEU A 20 15.14 -3.10 -10.58
C LEU A 20 15.03 -2.10 -11.74
N VAL A 21 14.89 -0.81 -11.45
CA VAL A 21 14.85 0.25 -12.47
C VAL A 21 16.13 0.25 -13.33
N ASN A 22 17.28 0.07 -12.72
CA ASN A 22 18.56 0.04 -13.45
C ASN A 22 18.78 -1.26 -14.26
N ALA A 23 18.06 -2.33 -13.94
CA ALA A 23 18.21 -3.62 -14.60
C ALA A 23 17.37 -3.76 -15.90
N VAL A 24 16.40 -2.87 -16.12
CA VAL A 24 15.46 -2.98 -17.24
C VAL A 24 15.26 -1.65 -17.97
N GLN A 25 14.69 -1.69 -19.18
CA GLN A 25 14.41 -0.49 -19.99
C GLN A 25 12.91 -0.10 -19.97
N ILE A 26 12.14 -0.68 -19.07
CA ILE A 26 10.71 -0.41 -18.91
C ILE A 26 10.43 0.08 -17.48
N PRO A 27 9.35 0.85 -17.22
CA PRO A 27 8.98 1.31 -15.90
C PRO A 27 8.81 0.17 -14.89
N VAL A 28 9.28 0.39 -13.66
CA VAL A 28 9.14 -0.53 -12.54
C VAL A 28 8.44 0.18 -11.38
N PHE A 29 7.42 -0.46 -10.86
CA PHE A 29 6.62 -0.04 -9.70
C PHE A 29 6.68 -1.14 -8.64
N SER A 30 7.77 -1.21 -7.88
CA SER A 30 8.08 -2.38 -7.04
C SER A 30 7.17 -2.56 -5.83
N SER A 31 6.56 -1.48 -5.34
CA SER A 31 5.81 -1.47 -4.08
C SER A 31 4.74 -0.38 -4.08
N SER A 32 3.61 -0.63 -3.41
CA SER A 32 2.59 0.40 -3.14
C SER A 32 3.14 1.61 -2.38
N LEU A 33 4.23 1.45 -1.62
CA LEU A 33 4.92 2.55 -0.92
C LEU A 33 5.39 3.68 -1.85
N ILE A 34 5.57 3.43 -3.16
CA ILE A 34 5.85 4.46 -4.17
C ILE A 34 4.76 5.55 -4.18
N GLN A 35 3.55 5.22 -3.77
CA GLN A 35 2.42 6.16 -3.72
C GLN A 35 2.43 7.07 -2.48
N VAL A 36 3.27 6.82 -1.47
CA VAL A 36 3.34 7.62 -0.24
C VAL A 36 3.63 9.10 -0.51
N PRO A 37 4.63 9.48 -1.35
CA PRO A 37 4.84 10.89 -1.70
C PRO A 37 3.65 11.51 -2.44
N LEU A 38 2.99 10.75 -3.31
CA LEU A 38 1.81 11.20 -4.04
C LEU A 38 0.63 11.45 -3.09
N ALA A 39 0.35 10.53 -2.17
CA ALA A 39 -0.69 10.66 -1.16
C ALA A 39 -0.49 11.91 -0.29
N TYR A 40 0.76 12.16 0.13
CA TYR A 40 1.12 13.36 0.87
C TYR A 40 0.91 14.64 0.06
N GLN A 41 1.36 14.67 -1.20
CA GLN A 41 1.19 15.84 -2.07
C GLN A 41 -0.29 16.14 -2.36
N MET A 42 -1.11 15.12 -2.48
CA MET A 42 -2.56 15.27 -2.73
C MET A 42 -3.32 15.82 -1.53
N THR A 43 -2.91 15.47 -0.32
CA THR A 43 -3.66 15.82 0.91
C THR A 43 -3.02 16.95 1.71
N GLY A 44 -1.71 17.13 1.60
CA GLY A 44 -0.92 18.01 2.46
C GLY A 44 -0.86 17.54 3.91
N GLN A 45 -1.26 16.29 4.20
CA GLN A 45 -1.41 15.73 5.53
C GLN A 45 -0.56 14.46 5.68
N LYS A 46 -0.31 14.05 6.94
CA LYS A 46 0.41 12.81 7.26
C LYS A 46 -0.21 11.60 6.53
N VAL A 47 0.61 10.66 6.12
CA VAL A 47 0.18 9.42 5.46
C VAL A 47 0.21 8.27 6.46
N GLY A 48 -0.91 7.57 6.62
CA GLY A 48 -0.98 6.32 7.36
C GLY A 48 -0.53 5.16 6.45
N VAL A 49 0.42 4.36 6.90
CA VAL A 49 0.85 3.15 6.19
C VAL A 49 0.42 1.92 6.98
N ILE A 50 -0.32 1.03 6.34
CA ILE A 50 -0.76 -0.24 6.92
C ILE A 50 0.05 -1.36 6.29
N THR A 51 0.72 -2.13 7.13
CA THR A 51 1.57 -3.25 6.73
C THR A 51 1.17 -4.54 7.44
N ALA A 52 1.69 -5.67 6.99
CA ALA A 52 1.52 -6.94 7.69
C ALA A 52 2.25 -6.93 9.05
N ASP A 53 3.48 -6.40 9.07
CA ASP A 53 4.32 -6.33 10.27
C ASP A 53 5.04 -4.96 10.35
N ALA A 54 4.59 -4.11 11.27
CA ALA A 54 5.17 -2.79 11.49
C ALA A 54 6.58 -2.84 12.11
N THR A 55 6.96 -3.93 12.73
CA THR A 55 8.30 -4.07 13.34
C THR A 55 9.40 -4.22 12.30
N VAL A 56 9.04 -4.67 11.10
CA VAL A 56 9.96 -4.85 9.97
C VAL A 56 10.04 -3.61 9.09
N LEU A 57 8.91 -2.92 8.88
CA LEU A 57 8.83 -1.77 8.00
C LEU A 57 9.49 -0.54 8.66
N ASN A 58 10.68 -0.19 8.20
CA ASN A 58 11.47 0.90 8.75
C ASN A 58 11.77 2.01 7.73
N SER A 59 12.51 3.04 8.14
CA SER A 59 12.84 4.20 7.31
C SER A 59 13.62 3.88 6.03
N HIS A 60 14.32 2.75 5.95
CA HIS A 60 15.04 2.36 4.73
C HIS A 60 14.09 2.06 3.57
N TYR A 61 12.92 1.47 3.86
CA TYR A 61 11.88 1.21 2.85
C TYR A 61 11.31 2.51 2.29
N LEU A 62 11.00 3.47 3.17
CA LEU A 62 10.49 4.78 2.78
C LEU A 62 11.53 5.55 1.95
N LYS A 63 12.79 5.52 2.36
CA LYS A 63 13.88 6.15 1.63
C LYS A 63 14.07 5.55 0.24
N ALA A 64 13.95 4.22 0.12
CA ALA A 64 14.15 3.52 -1.16
C ALA A 64 13.12 3.94 -2.23
N VAL A 65 11.97 4.45 -1.83
CA VAL A 65 10.91 4.96 -2.71
C VAL A 65 10.78 6.49 -2.69
N GLY A 66 11.75 7.20 -2.09
CA GLY A 66 11.77 8.66 -2.05
C GLY A 66 10.74 9.28 -1.10
N ALA A 67 10.31 8.53 -0.09
CA ALA A 67 9.33 8.96 0.91
C ALA A 67 9.94 9.34 2.28
N ASP A 68 11.25 9.45 2.39
CA ASP A 68 11.98 9.73 3.63
C ASP A 68 11.69 11.13 4.22
N HIS A 69 11.20 12.05 3.40
CA HIS A 69 10.79 13.40 3.81
C HIS A 69 9.29 13.52 4.12
N VAL A 70 8.52 12.46 3.94
CA VAL A 70 7.07 12.46 4.15
C VAL A 70 6.75 12.13 5.61
N PRO A 71 5.92 12.91 6.31
CA PRO A 71 5.43 12.51 7.62
C PRO A 71 4.52 11.29 7.49
N VAL A 72 4.94 10.18 8.10
CA VAL A 72 4.27 8.89 8.03
C VAL A 72 3.99 8.35 9.44
N ALA A 73 2.83 7.73 9.63
CA ALA A 73 2.54 6.87 10.76
C ALA A 73 2.30 5.44 10.25
N ILE A 74 2.91 4.45 10.90
CA ILE A 74 2.87 3.06 10.48
C ILE A 74 2.12 2.23 11.51
N ALA A 75 1.20 1.36 11.05
CA ALA A 75 0.57 0.34 11.86
C ALA A 75 0.63 -1.02 11.13
N GLY A 76 0.71 -2.09 11.90
CA GLY A 76 0.80 -3.45 11.39
C GLY A 76 -0.24 -4.37 12.01
N LEU A 77 -0.42 -5.50 11.35
CA LEU A 77 -1.36 -6.57 11.74
C LEU A 77 -0.62 -7.75 12.42
N GLN A 78 0.62 -7.54 12.88
CA GLN A 78 1.43 -8.58 13.51
C GLN A 78 0.82 -9.12 14.81
N ASP A 79 0.01 -8.31 15.48
CA ASP A 79 -0.67 -8.66 16.72
C ASP A 79 -2.15 -9.05 16.52
N SER A 80 -2.60 -9.13 15.27
CA SER A 80 -3.95 -9.53 14.88
C SER A 80 -4.02 -11.05 14.75
N GLU A 81 -4.92 -11.70 15.49
CA GLU A 81 -4.94 -13.15 15.63
C GLU A 81 -5.23 -13.86 14.29
N GLU A 82 -6.29 -13.43 13.60
CA GLU A 82 -6.71 -14.04 12.34
C GLU A 82 -5.70 -13.80 11.22
N PHE A 83 -5.34 -12.53 11.00
CA PHE A 83 -4.42 -12.16 9.92
C PHE A 83 -3.02 -12.74 10.15
N ALA A 84 -2.46 -12.61 11.37
CA ALA A 84 -1.10 -13.05 11.61
C ALA A 84 -0.97 -14.58 11.56
N SER A 85 -1.93 -15.35 12.11
CA SER A 85 -1.86 -16.82 12.07
C SER A 85 -1.83 -17.36 10.64
N VAL A 86 -2.56 -16.74 9.71
CA VAL A 86 -2.63 -17.21 8.33
C VAL A 86 -1.49 -16.62 7.49
N ILE A 87 -1.31 -15.30 7.51
CA ILE A 87 -0.41 -14.60 6.58
C ILE A 87 1.04 -14.56 7.08
N LEU A 88 1.26 -14.31 8.37
CA LEU A 88 2.62 -14.18 8.90
C LEU A 88 3.21 -15.52 9.37
N HIS A 89 2.38 -16.33 10.01
CA HIS A 89 2.85 -17.57 10.65
C HIS A 89 2.58 -18.83 9.82
N ASN A 90 1.68 -18.74 8.82
CA ASN A 90 1.31 -19.86 7.95
C ASN A 90 0.86 -21.10 8.77
N GLU A 91 0.10 -20.87 9.85
CA GLU A 91 -0.37 -21.93 10.74
C GLU A 91 -1.55 -22.71 10.18
N ARG A 92 -2.31 -22.07 9.26
CA ARG A 92 -3.47 -22.66 8.58
C ARG A 92 -3.68 -22.02 7.20
N ASN A 93 -4.52 -22.66 6.37
CA ASN A 93 -4.76 -22.25 4.97
C ASN A 93 -6.16 -21.65 4.74
N ASP A 94 -6.96 -21.53 5.78
CA ASP A 94 -8.28 -20.91 5.76
C ASP A 94 -8.23 -19.59 6.54
N MET A 95 -8.91 -18.60 6.06
CA MET A 95 -8.95 -17.27 6.66
C MET A 95 -10.39 -16.77 6.71
N ASP A 96 -10.84 -16.34 7.88
CA ASP A 96 -12.11 -15.65 8.03
C ASP A 96 -11.97 -14.18 7.61
N LEU A 97 -12.51 -13.86 6.43
CA LEU A 97 -12.37 -12.52 5.85
C LEU A 97 -13.07 -11.44 6.67
N GLU A 98 -14.17 -11.75 7.37
CA GLU A 98 -14.86 -10.77 8.21
C GLU A 98 -14.09 -10.50 9.50
N LEU A 99 -13.45 -11.51 10.10
CA LEU A 99 -12.54 -11.29 11.24
C LEU A 99 -11.36 -10.42 10.84
N VAL A 100 -10.74 -10.65 9.68
CA VAL A 100 -9.66 -9.79 9.17
C VAL A 100 -10.13 -8.35 8.99
N VAL A 101 -11.35 -8.14 8.49
CA VAL A 101 -11.94 -6.79 8.40
C VAL A 101 -12.03 -6.13 9.77
N GLU A 102 -12.54 -6.83 10.79
CA GLU A 102 -12.67 -6.28 12.15
C GLU A 102 -11.32 -5.95 12.77
N GLU A 103 -10.33 -6.81 12.61
CA GLU A 103 -8.95 -6.58 13.04
C GLU A 103 -8.36 -5.35 12.35
N LEU A 104 -8.49 -5.28 11.03
CA LEU A 104 -7.97 -4.19 10.21
C LEU A 104 -8.63 -2.84 10.56
N LEU A 105 -9.96 -2.82 10.71
CA LEU A 105 -10.69 -1.63 11.16
C LEU A 105 -10.21 -1.16 12.55
N THR A 106 -9.95 -2.10 13.46
CA THR A 106 -9.46 -1.81 14.80
C THR A 106 -8.07 -1.18 14.78
N VAL A 107 -7.15 -1.77 14.00
CA VAL A 107 -5.78 -1.25 13.84
C VAL A 107 -5.78 0.14 13.21
N VAL A 108 -6.58 0.34 12.16
CA VAL A 108 -6.66 1.66 11.49
C VAL A 108 -7.31 2.71 12.39
N ARG A 109 -8.37 2.37 13.12
CA ARG A 109 -9.02 3.29 14.08
C ARG A 109 -8.03 3.76 15.12
N GLN A 110 -7.26 2.85 15.74
CA GLN A 110 -6.24 3.19 16.72
C GLN A 110 -5.12 4.06 16.12
N LEU A 111 -4.71 3.78 14.88
CA LEU A 111 -3.73 4.61 14.18
C LEU A 111 -4.24 6.05 14.01
N LEU A 112 -5.50 6.22 13.58
CA LEU A 112 -6.11 7.53 13.35
C LEU A 112 -6.38 8.29 14.66
N GLU A 113 -6.77 7.61 15.73
CA GLU A 113 -6.93 8.22 17.06
C GLU A 113 -5.61 8.79 17.58
N ASN A 114 -4.50 8.06 17.37
CA ASN A 114 -3.17 8.51 17.76
C ASN A 114 -2.55 9.54 16.79
N ASN A 115 -3.08 9.66 15.58
CA ASN A 115 -2.59 10.54 14.52
C ASN A 115 -3.77 11.20 13.78
N PRO A 116 -4.44 12.17 14.38
CA PRO A 116 -5.64 12.79 13.79
C PRO A 116 -5.33 13.64 12.55
N ASP A 117 -4.06 13.86 12.23
CA ASP A 117 -3.56 14.58 11.07
C ASP A 117 -3.30 13.68 9.85
N ILE A 118 -3.71 12.41 9.88
CA ILE A 118 -3.63 11.53 8.70
C ILE A 118 -4.72 11.90 7.70
N GLY A 119 -4.29 12.16 6.44
CA GLY A 119 -5.18 12.52 5.35
C GLY A 119 -5.35 11.46 4.26
N ALA A 120 -4.55 10.40 4.28
CA ALA A 120 -4.64 9.27 3.34
C ALA A 120 -4.03 8.01 3.96
N LEU A 121 -4.43 6.85 3.45
CA LEU A 121 -3.85 5.56 3.80
C LEU A 121 -3.13 4.94 2.60
N VAL A 122 -2.01 4.27 2.86
CA VAL A 122 -1.32 3.41 1.89
C VAL A 122 -1.25 2.01 2.48
N LEU A 123 -1.88 1.05 1.81
CA LEU A 123 -1.81 -0.36 2.18
C LEU A 123 -0.54 -0.96 1.56
N GLU A 124 0.44 -1.25 2.40
CA GLU A 124 1.74 -1.76 1.94
C GLU A 124 1.66 -3.24 1.60
N CYS A 125 0.99 -4.02 2.43
CA CYS A 125 0.84 -5.46 2.25
C CYS A 125 -0.11 -5.79 1.08
N THR A 126 0.29 -6.74 0.24
CA THR A 126 -0.46 -7.16 -0.94
C THR A 126 -1.70 -8.00 -0.65
N ASP A 127 -1.89 -8.42 0.59
CA ASP A 127 -3.08 -9.14 1.05
C ASP A 127 -4.19 -8.19 1.53
N LEU A 128 -3.92 -6.88 1.61
CA LEU A 128 -4.87 -5.88 2.11
C LEU A 128 -5.80 -5.23 1.07
N PRO A 129 -5.50 -5.17 -0.24
CA PRO A 129 -6.37 -4.53 -1.22
C PRO A 129 -7.83 -5.01 -1.21
N PRO A 130 -8.15 -6.28 -0.96
CA PRO A 130 -9.55 -6.73 -0.90
C PRO A 130 -10.40 -5.99 0.13
N TYR A 131 -9.78 -5.44 1.17
CA TYR A 131 -10.43 -4.75 2.29
C TYR A 131 -10.46 -3.23 2.14
N ALA A 132 -9.79 -2.67 1.14
CA ALA A 132 -9.67 -1.22 0.95
C ALA A 132 -11.04 -0.51 0.92
N HIS A 133 -12.05 -1.11 0.29
CA HIS A 133 -13.40 -0.55 0.21
C HIS A 133 -14.07 -0.43 1.59
N ARG A 134 -13.81 -1.38 2.51
CA ARG A 134 -14.35 -1.35 3.89
C ARG A 134 -13.70 -0.24 4.70
N LEU A 135 -12.38 -0.09 4.59
CA LEU A 135 -11.65 1.02 5.21
C LEU A 135 -12.12 2.38 4.68
N GLN A 136 -12.31 2.50 3.36
CA GLN A 136 -12.76 3.75 2.77
C GLN A 136 -14.19 4.10 3.20
N ALA A 137 -15.09 3.12 3.30
CA ALA A 137 -16.45 3.31 3.76
C ALA A 137 -16.51 3.76 5.23
N GLU A 138 -15.65 3.21 6.10
CA GLU A 138 -15.60 3.53 7.53
C GLU A 138 -14.96 4.89 7.81
N PHE A 139 -13.80 5.18 7.19
CA PHE A 139 -12.99 6.33 7.56
C PHE A 139 -13.07 7.51 6.58
N GLY A 140 -13.62 7.32 5.38
CA GLY A 140 -13.78 8.36 4.36
C GLY A 140 -12.46 8.90 3.80
N LEU A 141 -11.34 8.21 4.01
CA LEU A 141 -10.03 8.63 3.55
C LEU A 141 -9.69 8.07 2.16
N PRO A 142 -8.90 8.78 1.34
CA PRO A 142 -8.25 8.20 0.17
C PRO A 142 -7.38 7.01 0.56
N ILE A 143 -7.48 5.91 -0.19
CA ILE A 143 -6.72 4.68 0.06
C ILE A 143 -5.95 4.30 -1.21
N PHE A 144 -4.66 4.11 -1.03
CA PHE A 144 -3.73 3.66 -2.05
C PHE A 144 -3.24 2.25 -1.70
N ASP A 145 -3.13 1.40 -2.71
CA ASP A 145 -2.72 0.02 -2.56
C ASP A 145 -2.03 -0.51 -3.83
N LEU A 146 -1.75 -1.81 -3.88
CA LEU A 146 -1.18 -2.44 -5.06
C LEU A 146 -2.13 -2.36 -6.28
N THR A 147 -3.45 -2.44 -6.08
CA THR A 147 -4.39 -2.40 -7.20
C THR A 147 -4.47 -1.01 -7.82
N THR A 148 -4.50 0.05 -7.01
CA THR A 148 -4.43 1.44 -7.50
C THR A 148 -3.10 1.71 -8.23
N LEU A 149 -1.99 1.18 -7.71
CA LEU A 149 -0.68 1.29 -8.36
C LEU A 149 -0.65 0.56 -9.71
N ALA A 150 -1.16 -0.67 -9.78
CA ALA A 150 -1.18 -1.46 -11.00
C ALA A 150 -2.08 -0.83 -12.08
N CYS A 151 -3.25 -0.31 -11.69
CA CYS A 151 -4.13 0.43 -12.61
C CYS A 151 -3.42 1.69 -13.14
N MET A 152 -2.80 2.50 -12.28
CA MET A 152 -2.04 3.67 -12.70
C MET A 152 -0.88 3.27 -13.64
N ALA A 153 -0.11 2.23 -13.30
CA ALA A 153 0.97 1.74 -14.13
C ALA A 153 0.48 1.33 -15.52
N ASN A 154 -0.63 0.58 -15.59
CA ASN A 154 -1.26 0.21 -16.86
C ASN A 154 -1.66 1.45 -17.68
N ASP A 155 -2.33 2.41 -17.04
CA ASP A 155 -2.86 3.58 -17.73
C ASP A 155 -1.76 4.52 -18.26
N VAL A 156 -0.63 4.62 -17.57
CA VAL A 156 0.49 5.47 -18.04
C VAL A 156 1.29 4.82 -19.17
N VAL A 157 1.37 3.49 -19.23
CA VAL A 157 2.15 2.78 -20.28
C VAL A 157 1.30 2.29 -21.44
N GLN A 158 -0.03 2.33 -21.34
CA GLN A 158 -0.95 1.78 -22.33
C GLN A 158 -2.19 2.69 -22.52
N ARG A 159 -1.95 3.90 -23.03
CA ARG A 159 -3.02 4.89 -23.24
C ARG A 159 -4.05 4.40 -24.26
N GLN A 160 -5.32 4.50 -23.89
CA GLN A 160 -6.42 4.27 -24.80
C GLN A 160 -6.79 5.57 -25.52
N PRO A 161 -7.30 5.49 -26.78
CA PRO A 161 -7.88 6.66 -27.44
C PRO A 161 -8.99 7.27 -26.60
N PHE A 162 -8.99 8.60 -26.47
CA PHE A 162 -10.07 9.28 -25.80
C PHE A 162 -11.40 9.08 -26.53
N LYS A 163 -12.41 8.63 -25.81
CA LYS A 163 -13.78 8.46 -26.32
C LYS A 163 -14.73 9.28 -25.45
N GLY A 164 -15.02 10.50 -25.88
CA GLY A 164 -15.90 11.40 -25.15
C GLY A 164 -16.05 12.72 -25.87
N PHE A 165 -16.94 13.57 -25.38
CA PHE A 165 -17.09 14.95 -25.82
C PHE A 165 -16.14 15.85 -25.02
N MET A 166 -15.52 16.80 -25.71
CA MET A 166 -14.81 17.92 -25.11
C MET A 166 -15.69 19.14 -25.09
#